data_c2f0b2daf60ae051ad35fd7e93a763dc
#
_entry.id   c2f0b2daf60ae051ad35fd7e93a763dc
#
_cell.length_a   1.000
_cell.length_b   1.000
_cell.length_c   1.000
_cell.angle_alpha   90.00
_cell.angle_beta   90.00
_cell.angle_gamma   90.00
#
_symmetry.space_group_name_H-M   'P 1'
#
loop_
_entity.id
_entity.type
_entity.pdbx_description
1 polymer ?
#
loop_
_entity_poly.entity_id
_entity_poly.type
_entity_poly.pdbx_seq_one_letter_code
_entity_poly.pdbx_strand_id
1 'polypeptide(L)'
;KGYHNLIKIVSRAWTEGFYSHPRTDKGELEAHKEGLIICSACLGGEIPRLIQAGEIEEAEKQVQWWKNTFGDDYYIELQRHKATALKANHETYQIQQQVNAELIRIAKKLDIKIICSNDVHFLDEENADAHELLICLSTGRDPDDPNLMRYSKQEWFKTRQEMNDAFADLPEALDNTIDILNKVEEYGFLPFFKNGIPGYSVEEMCPPELWFTDKEGPWEWKGPA
;
A
#
# COMPACT_ATOMS: atom_id res chain seq x y z
N LYS A 1 10.63 -15.10 -4.58
CA LYS A 1 11.12 -14.31 -5.71
C LYS A 1 10.57 -12.89 -5.68
N GLY A 2 9.26 -12.70 -5.52
CA GLY A 2 8.62 -11.38 -5.49
C GLY A 2 9.22 -10.43 -4.45
N TYR A 3 9.43 -10.91 -3.22
CA TYR A 3 10.07 -10.11 -2.18
C TYR A 3 11.48 -9.62 -2.55
N HIS A 4 12.30 -10.49 -3.15
CA HIS A 4 13.62 -10.06 -3.64
C HIS A 4 13.53 -9.03 -4.76
N ASN A 5 12.53 -9.14 -5.65
CA ASN A 5 12.29 -8.15 -6.68
C ASN A 5 11.84 -6.81 -6.08
N LEU A 6 10.95 -6.84 -5.07
CA LEU A 6 10.55 -5.64 -4.34
C LEU A 6 11.77 -4.96 -3.67
N ILE A 7 12.64 -5.71 -3.01
CA ILE A 7 13.88 -5.17 -2.43
C ILE A 7 14.72 -4.47 -3.50
N LYS A 8 14.89 -5.06 -4.68
CA LYS A 8 15.66 -4.45 -5.78
C LYS A 8 15.05 -3.13 -6.24
N ILE A 9 13.74 -3.11 -6.48
CA ILE A 9 13.01 -1.90 -6.90
C ILE A 9 13.21 -0.79 -5.86
N VAL A 10 12.97 -1.10 -4.57
CA VAL A 10 13.13 -0.13 -3.49
C VAL A 10 14.58 0.33 -3.37
N SER A 11 15.55 -0.58 -3.43
CA SER A 11 16.97 -0.22 -3.34
C SER A 11 17.39 0.71 -4.46
N ARG A 12 16.99 0.42 -5.71
CA ARG A 12 17.29 1.29 -6.85
C ARG A 12 16.59 2.64 -6.76
N ALA A 13 15.35 2.66 -6.27
CA ALA A 13 14.65 3.92 -6.02
C ALA A 13 15.42 4.83 -5.05
N TRP A 14 16.09 4.26 -4.04
CA TRP A 14 16.92 4.99 -3.09
C TRP A 14 18.31 5.37 -3.64
N THR A 15 18.96 4.48 -4.40
CA THR A 15 20.35 4.69 -4.84
C THR A 15 20.45 5.43 -6.16
N GLU A 16 19.54 5.19 -7.08
CA GLU A 16 19.57 5.70 -8.47
C GLU A 16 18.42 6.67 -8.77
N GLY A 17 17.24 6.44 -8.16
CA GLY A 17 16.01 7.20 -8.40
C GLY A 17 15.72 8.30 -7.39
N PHE A 18 16.65 8.61 -6.48
CA PHE A 18 16.39 9.57 -5.41
C PHE A 18 16.46 11.02 -5.90
N TYR A 19 15.30 11.70 -5.82
CA TYR A 19 15.21 13.15 -5.96
C TYR A 19 14.16 13.68 -4.96
N SER A 20 14.61 14.24 -3.84
CA SER A 20 13.81 14.58 -2.64
C SER A 20 13.13 13.38 -1.97
N HIS A 21 12.65 12.43 -2.77
CA HIS A 21 12.07 11.16 -2.37
C HIS A 21 12.57 10.05 -3.29
N PRO A 22 12.62 8.78 -2.81
CA PRO A 22 12.94 7.64 -3.68
C PRO A 22 11.84 7.47 -4.73
N ARG A 23 12.23 7.23 -5.98
CA ARG A 23 11.33 7.08 -7.12
C ARG A 23 11.72 5.87 -7.95
N THR A 24 10.71 5.23 -8.52
CA THR A 24 10.88 4.19 -9.53
C THR A 24 10.05 4.53 -10.75
N ASP A 25 10.22 3.79 -11.82
CA ASP A 25 9.46 3.95 -13.07
C ASP A 25 8.86 2.63 -13.55
N LYS A 26 8.06 2.70 -14.61
CA LYS A 26 7.41 1.54 -15.22
C LYS A 26 8.38 0.54 -15.81
N GLY A 27 9.53 0.99 -16.31
CA GLY A 27 10.56 0.11 -16.86
C GLY A 27 11.19 -0.76 -15.78
N GLU A 28 11.51 -0.19 -14.62
CA GLU A 28 12.03 -0.93 -13.49
C GLU A 28 11.00 -1.90 -12.88
N LEU A 29 9.73 -1.48 -12.82
CA LEU A 29 8.63 -2.34 -12.38
C LEU A 29 8.44 -3.55 -13.33
N GLU A 30 8.45 -3.31 -14.63
CA GLU A 30 8.33 -4.38 -15.65
C GLU A 30 9.51 -5.35 -15.61
N ALA A 31 10.73 -4.84 -15.42
CA ALA A 31 11.94 -5.67 -15.33
C ALA A 31 11.96 -6.59 -14.10
N HIS A 32 11.25 -6.21 -13.03
CA HIS A 32 11.24 -6.92 -11.76
C HIS A 32 9.82 -7.37 -11.33
N LYS A 33 8.89 -7.51 -12.26
CA LYS A 33 7.47 -7.78 -11.98
C LYS A 33 7.17 -9.15 -11.40
N GLU A 34 8.02 -10.13 -11.64
CA GLU A 34 7.74 -11.53 -11.31
C GLU A 34 7.56 -11.74 -9.79
N GLY A 35 6.41 -12.29 -9.42
CA GLY A 35 6.03 -12.56 -8.03
C GLY A 35 5.54 -11.32 -7.27
N LEU A 36 5.22 -10.21 -7.97
CA LEU A 36 4.59 -9.03 -7.38
C LEU A 36 3.09 -9.01 -7.68
N ILE A 37 2.31 -8.63 -6.68
CA ILE A 37 0.91 -8.29 -6.82
C ILE A 37 0.79 -6.76 -6.68
N ILE A 38 0.05 -6.13 -7.58
CA ILE A 38 -0.07 -4.67 -7.68
C ILE A 38 -1.52 -4.26 -7.49
N CYS A 39 -1.74 -3.22 -6.69
CA CYS A 39 -3.03 -2.57 -6.51
C CYS A 39 -2.99 -1.12 -6.99
N SER A 40 -4.14 -0.58 -7.40
CA SER A 40 -4.23 0.79 -7.95
C SER A 40 -4.07 1.90 -6.91
N ALA A 41 -3.94 1.54 -5.65
CA ALA A 41 -3.76 2.43 -4.49
C ALA A 41 -4.96 3.37 -4.20
N CYS A 42 -4.74 4.36 -3.34
CA CYS A 42 -5.72 5.35 -2.88
C CYS A 42 -5.94 6.49 -3.90
N LEU A 43 -6.67 7.55 -3.51
CA LEU A 43 -6.89 8.74 -4.34
C LEU A 43 -5.60 9.41 -4.84
N GLY A 44 -4.47 9.16 -4.16
CA GLY A 44 -3.14 9.62 -4.57
C GLY A 44 -2.47 8.77 -5.66
N GLY A 45 -3.03 7.61 -6.03
CA GLY A 45 -2.51 6.73 -7.07
C GLY A 45 -2.59 7.33 -8.47
N GLU A 46 -1.83 6.77 -9.42
CA GLU A 46 -1.79 7.22 -10.82
C GLU A 46 -3.19 7.26 -11.45
N ILE A 47 -3.92 6.16 -11.36
CA ILE A 47 -5.24 6.02 -12.00
C ILE A 47 -6.29 6.92 -11.34
N PRO A 48 -6.46 6.91 -10.00
CA PRO A 48 -7.38 7.83 -9.34
C PRO A 48 -7.10 9.31 -9.63
N ARG A 49 -5.84 9.73 -9.73
CA ARG A 49 -5.48 11.12 -10.09
C ARG A 49 -5.90 11.50 -11.50
N LEU A 50 -5.72 10.63 -12.48
CA LEU A 50 -6.19 10.86 -13.84
C LEU A 50 -7.72 10.99 -13.89
N ILE A 51 -8.45 10.14 -13.16
CA ILE A 51 -9.91 10.23 -13.06
C ILE A 51 -10.34 11.56 -12.44
N GLN A 52 -9.70 11.99 -11.33
CA GLN A 52 -9.97 13.28 -10.69
C GLN A 52 -9.69 14.48 -11.62
N ALA A 53 -8.70 14.35 -12.50
CA ALA A 53 -8.39 15.37 -13.51
C ALA A 53 -9.36 15.34 -14.72
N GLY A 54 -10.29 14.37 -14.79
CA GLY A 54 -11.18 14.17 -15.93
C GLY A 54 -10.54 13.50 -17.13
N GLU A 55 -9.31 12.99 -16.98
CA GLU A 55 -8.53 12.33 -18.04
C GLU A 55 -8.87 10.83 -18.13
N ILE A 56 -10.14 10.53 -18.38
CA ILE A 56 -10.68 9.16 -18.31
C ILE A 56 -10.07 8.22 -19.35
N GLU A 57 -9.85 8.71 -20.58
CA GLU A 57 -9.24 7.91 -21.65
C GLU A 57 -7.78 7.52 -21.30
N GLU A 58 -7.03 8.46 -20.70
CA GLU A 58 -5.67 8.17 -20.27
C GLU A 58 -5.66 7.23 -19.06
N ALA A 59 -6.60 7.38 -18.12
CA ALA A 59 -6.78 6.43 -17.02
C ALA A 59 -7.01 5.00 -17.54
N GLU A 60 -7.91 4.81 -18.51
CA GLU A 60 -8.15 3.50 -19.12
C GLU A 60 -6.90 2.93 -19.79
N LYS A 61 -6.16 3.75 -20.51
CA LYS A 61 -4.93 3.35 -21.18
C LYS A 61 -3.84 2.93 -20.18
N GLN A 62 -3.72 3.66 -19.08
CA GLN A 62 -2.78 3.29 -18.01
C GLN A 62 -3.20 1.99 -17.31
N VAL A 63 -4.49 1.81 -17.01
CA VAL A 63 -5.02 0.54 -16.46
C VAL A 63 -4.75 -0.63 -17.42
N GLN A 64 -4.91 -0.42 -18.73
CA GLN A 64 -4.59 -1.45 -19.73
C GLN A 64 -3.09 -1.81 -19.71
N TRP A 65 -2.19 -0.83 -19.50
CA TRP A 65 -0.75 -1.10 -19.35
C TRP A 65 -0.48 -1.97 -18.12
N TRP A 66 -1.11 -1.65 -16.97
CA TRP A 66 -0.97 -2.44 -15.74
C TRP A 66 -1.48 -3.87 -15.93
N LYS A 67 -2.66 -4.04 -16.55
CA LYS A 67 -3.23 -5.36 -16.86
C LYS A 67 -2.33 -6.16 -17.81
N ASN A 68 -1.78 -5.54 -18.84
CA ASN A 68 -0.88 -6.21 -19.78
C ASN A 68 0.43 -6.63 -19.12
N THR A 69 0.93 -5.84 -18.19
CA THR A 69 2.21 -6.09 -17.50
C THR A 69 2.09 -7.14 -16.41
N PHE A 70 1.05 -7.06 -15.56
CA PHE A 70 0.90 -7.91 -14.37
C PHE A 70 -0.19 -8.98 -14.52
N GLY A 71 -1.02 -8.93 -15.55
CA GLY A 71 -2.06 -9.92 -15.78
C GLY A 71 -3.08 -9.97 -14.64
N ASP A 72 -3.27 -11.16 -14.08
CA ASP A 72 -4.19 -11.41 -12.97
C ASP A 72 -3.61 -11.04 -11.60
N ASP A 73 -2.39 -10.52 -11.55
CA ASP A 73 -1.75 -9.98 -10.35
C ASP A 73 -1.92 -8.46 -10.23
N TYR A 74 -2.68 -7.83 -11.13
CA TYR A 74 -3.12 -6.45 -11.02
C TYR A 74 -4.56 -6.36 -10.55
N TYR A 75 -4.80 -5.56 -9.49
CA TYR A 75 -6.11 -5.34 -8.90
C TYR A 75 -6.45 -3.85 -8.86
N ILE A 76 -7.71 -3.53 -9.14
CA ILE A 76 -8.26 -2.21 -8.85
C ILE A 76 -8.69 -2.19 -7.38
N GLU A 77 -8.21 -1.19 -6.65
CA GLU A 77 -8.47 -1.02 -5.21
C GLU A 77 -9.50 0.09 -4.99
N LEU A 78 -10.51 -0.21 -4.19
CA LEU A 78 -11.55 0.75 -3.79
C LEU A 78 -11.46 1.03 -2.30
N GLN A 79 -11.63 2.30 -1.95
CA GLN A 79 -11.65 2.78 -0.56
C GLN A 79 -12.90 3.62 -0.32
N ARG A 80 -13.44 3.58 0.90
CA ARG A 80 -14.63 4.32 1.33
C ARG A 80 -14.46 4.86 2.74
N HIS A 81 -14.16 6.15 2.85
CA HIS A 81 -13.92 6.81 4.14
C HIS A 81 -14.99 7.87 4.41
N LYS A 82 -16.17 7.43 4.83
CA LYS A 82 -17.28 8.33 5.15
C LYS A 82 -17.08 8.95 6.52
N ALA A 83 -16.52 10.16 6.56
CA ALA A 83 -16.27 10.89 7.79
C ALA A 83 -17.53 11.11 8.61
N THR A 84 -17.45 10.91 9.93
CA THR A 84 -18.51 11.13 10.91
C THR A 84 -18.18 12.27 11.89
N ALA A 85 -16.89 12.53 12.14
CA ALA A 85 -16.43 13.56 13.07
C ALA A 85 -16.43 14.96 12.45
N LEU A 86 -16.80 15.98 13.22
CA LEU A 86 -16.93 17.38 12.76
C LEU A 86 -15.63 17.96 12.16
N LYS A 87 -14.47 17.64 12.77
CA LYS A 87 -13.16 18.13 12.31
C LYS A 87 -12.47 17.21 11.30
N ALA A 88 -13.17 16.23 10.74
CA ALA A 88 -12.64 15.31 9.75
C ALA A 88 -12.76 15.87 8.33
N ASN A 89 -12.00 15.30 7.39
CA ASN A 89 -12.16 15.60 5.98
C ASN A 89 -13.39 14.89 5.40
N HIS A 90 -14.45 15.65 5.13
CA HIS A 90 -15.70 15.14 4.56
C HIS A 90 -15.69 15.05 3.02
N GLU A 91 -14.77 15.75 2.37
CA GLU A 91 -14.68 15.77 0.89
C GLU A 91 -14.11 14.46 0.35
N THR A 92 -13.22 13.81 1.10
CA THR A 92 -12.59 12.53 0.71
C THR A 92 -13.62 11.52 0.23
N TYR A 93 -14.69 11.30 0.99
CA TYR A 93 -15.71 10.32 0.62
C TYR A 93 -16.45 10.68 -0.69
N GLN A 94 -16.74 11.94 -0.92
CA GLN A 94 -17.41 12.41 -2.13
C GLN A 94 -16.52 12.17 -3.36
N ILE A 95 -15.24 12.47 -3.24
CA ILE A 95 -14.25 12.21 -4.31
C ILE A 95 -14.12 10.70 -4.53
N GLN A 96 -14.02 9.90 -3.46
CA GLN A 96 -13.97 8.44 -3.56
C GLN A 96 -15.20 7.87 -4.27
N GLN A 97 -16.40 8.37 -4.01
CA GLN A 97 -17.61 7.91 -4.71
C GLN A 97 -17.53 8.12 -6.23
N GLN A 98 -17.06 9.29 -6.66
CA GLN A 98 -16.90 9.62 -8.08
C GLN A 98 -15.81 8.76 -8.73
N VAL A 99 -14.64 8.69 -8.11
CA VAL A 99 -13.51 7.91 -8.60
C VAL A 99 -13.83 6.41 -8.63
N ASN A 100 -14.45 5.89 -7.57
CA ASN A 100 -14.82 4.46 -7.49
C ASN A 100 -15.82 4.07 -8.59
N ALA A 101 -16.76 4.94 -8.96
CA ALA A 101 -17.70 4.67 -10.04
C ALA A 101 -16.95 4.43 -11.37
N GLU A 102 -15.97 5.27 -11.68
CA GLU A 102 -15.13 5.12 -12.88
C GLU A 102 -14.19 3.92 -12.78
N LEU A 103 -13.58 3.68 -11.63
CA LEU A 103 -12.73 2.51 -11.41
C LEU A 103 -13.50 1.20 -11.62
N ILE A 104 -14.74 1.10 -11.10
CA ILE A 104 -15.61 -0.07 -11.30
C ILE A 104 -15.96 -0.23 -12.79
N ARG A 105 -16.27 0.86 -13.49
CA ARG A 105 -16.56 0.83 -14.93
C ARG A 105 -15.36 0.32 -15.73
N ILE A 106 -14.16 0.86 -15.45
CA ILE A 106 -12.91 0.45 -16.12
C ILE A 106 -12.58 -1.02 -15.80
N ALA A 107 -12.70 -1.42 -14.54
CA ALA A 107 -12.46 -2.80 -14.10
C ALA A 107 -13.35 -3.79 -14.87
N LYS A 108 -14.64 -3.51 -14.97
CA LYS A 108 -15.58 -4.35 -15.73
C LYS A 108 -15.28 -4.39 -17.23
N LYS A 109 -14.87 -3.25 -17.80
CA LYS A 109 -14.51 -3.16 -19.23
C LYS A 109 -13.28 -3.98 -19.59
N LEU A 110 -12.30 -4.02 -18.68
CA LEU A 110 -10.99 -4.64 -18.90
C LEU A 110 -10.82 -6.00 -18.22
N ASP A 111 -11.89 -6.53 -17.63
CA ASP A 111 -11.89 -7.79 -16.88
C ASP A 111 -10.78 -7.84 -15.82
N ILE A 112 -10.82 -6.87 -14.89
CA ILE A 112 -9.87 -6.75 -13.79
C ILE A 112 -10.61 -6.95 -12.47
N LYS A 113 -10.04 -7.76 -11.59
CA LYS A 113 -10.58 -7.97 -10.25
C LYS A 113 -10.48 -6.69 -9.41
N ILE A 114 -11.52 -6.44 -8.64
CA ILE A 114 -11.59 -5.33 -7.69
C ILE A 114 -11.37 -5.87 -6.29
N ILE A 115 -10.63 -5.14 -5.47
CA ILE A 115 -10.51 -5.36 -4.04
C ILE A 115 -10.98 -4.13 -3.25
N CYS A 116 -11.33 -4.34 -2.00
CA CYS A 116 -11.66 -3.27 -1.06
C CYS A 116 -10.62 -3.21 0.06
N SER A 117 -10.14 -2.01 0.36
CA SER A 117 -9.23 -1.77 1.46
C SER A 117 -9.67 -0.57 2.31
N ASN A 118 -9.07 -0.40 3.47
CA ASN A 118 -9.35 0.75 4.34
C ASN A 118 -8.16 1.68 4.52
N ASP A 119 -7.09 1.51 3.76
CA ASP A 119 -5.90 2.39 3.84
C ASP A 119 -5.51 2.72 5.29
N VAL A 120 -5.27 1.68 6.09
CA VAL A 120 -5.13 1.76 7.54
C VAL A 120 -3.92 2.58 7.95
N HIS A 121 -4.14 3.62 8.76
CA HIS A 121 -3.10 4.50 9.29
C HIS A 121 -2.97 4.42 10.82
N PHE A 122 -4.00 3.93 11.51
CA PHE A 122 -4.02 3.75 12.95
C PHE A 122 -4.88 2.53 13.34
N LEU A 123 -4.74 2.08 14.59
CA LEU A 123 -5.29 0.79 15.01
C LEU A 123 -6.81 0.87 15.27
N ASP A 124 -7.23 1.77 16.14
CA ASP A 124 -8.60 1.90 16.59
C ASP A 124 -9.16 3.28 16.25
N GLU A 125 -10.50 3.41 16.13
CA GLU A 125 -11.16 4.69 15.84
C GLU A 125 -10.76 5.80 16.83
N GLU A 126 -10.55 5.45 18.10
CA GLU A 126 -10.13 6.36 19.19
C GLU A 126 -8.73 6.96 18.93
N ASN A 127 -7.91 6.32 18.10
CA ASN A 127 -6.55 6.79 17.79
C ASN A 127 -6.50 7.89 16.73
N ALA A 128 -7.63 8.26 16.15
CA ALA A 128 -7.69 9.25 15.06
C ALA A 128 -7.12 10.63 15.46
N ASP A 129 -7.38 11.08 16.70
CA ASP A 129 -6.86 12.36 17.19
C ASP A 129 -5.34 12.28 17.47
N ALA A 130 -4.86 11.14 17.98
CA ALA A 130 -3.43 10.91 18.15
C ALA A 130 -2.70 10.91 16.79
N HIS A 131 -3.30 10.31 15.75
CA HIS A 131 -2.76 10.34 14.40
C HIS A 131 -2.70 11.78 13.84
N GLU A 132 -3.72 12.61 14.06
CA GLU A 132 -3.71 14.03 13.66
C GLU A 132 -2.54 14.79 14.34
N LEU A 133 -2.28 14.53 15.62
CA LEU A 133 -1.13 15.11 16.32
C LEU A 133 0.22 14.66 15.74
N LEU A 134 0.35 13.41 15.31
CA LEU A 134 1.55 12.93 14.61
C LEU A 134 1.76 13.64 13.27
N ILE A 135 0.68 13.94 12.54
CA ILE A 135 0.75 14.76 11.31
C ILE A 135 1.23 16.17 11.65
N CYS A 136 0.71 16.80 12.71
CA CYS A 136 1.18 18.09 13.18
C CYS A 136 2.70 18.08 13.46
N LEU A 137 3.18 17.09 14.20
CA LEU A 137 4.60 16.93 14.50
C LEU A 137 5.45 16.75 13.23
N SER A 138 5.01 15.90 12.30
CA SER A 138 5.76 15.61 11.08
C SER A 138 5.80 16.78 10.10
N THR A 139 4.78 17.64 10.11
CA THR A 139 4.66 18.79 9.18
C THR A 139 5.08 20.11 9.81
N GLY A 140 5.31 20.16 11.13
CA GLY A 140 5.58 21.38 11.88
C GLY A 140 4.40 22.35 11.91
N ARG A 141 3.16 21.84 11.81
CA ARG A 141 1.93 22.63 11.80
C ARG A 141 1.15 22.49 13.09
N ASP A 142 0.41 23.54 13.45
CA ASP A 142 -0.50 23.49 14.59
C ASP A 142 -1.82 22.76 14.24
N PRO A 143 -2.51 22.17 15.23
CA PRO A 143 -3.80 21.48 15.02
C PRO A 143 -4.89 22.38 14.39
N ASP A 144 -4.82 23.68 14.61
CA ASP A 144 -5.80 24.66 14.09
C ASP A 144 -5.34 25.32 12.76
N ASP A 145 -4.20 24.90 12.19
CA ASP A 145 -3.73 25.39 10.90
C ASP A 145 -4.74 24.99 9.80
N PRO A 146 -5.29 25.93 9.03
CA PRO A 146 -6.25 25.66 7.95
C PRO A 146 -5.63 24.85 6.80
N ASN A 147 -4.31 24.83 6.69
CA ASN A 147 -3.57 24.05 5.69
C ASN A 147 -3.07 22.70 6.22
N LEU A 148 -3.46 22.31 7.44
CA LEU A 148 -3.14 20.98 7.95
C LEU A 148 -3.84 19.92 7.10
N MET A 149 -3.09 18.93 6.64
CA MET A 149 -3.66 17.77 5.97
C MET A 149 -4.53 16.99 6.96
N ARG A 150 -5.82 16.89 6.66
CA ARG A 150 -6.79 16.18 7.50
C ARG A 150 -7.26 14.93 6.81
N TYR A 151 -7.27 13.85 7.57
CA TYR A 151 -7.87 12.58 7.19
C TYR A 151 -9.38 12.56 7.47
N SER A 152 -10.05 11.55 6.94
CA SER A 152 -11.48 11.32 7.21
C SER A 152 -11.75 10.84 8.64
N LYS A 153 -10.72 10.41 9.36
CA LYS A 153 -10.76 9.69 10.64
C LYS A 153 -11.44 8.33 10.54
N GLN A 154 -11.46 7.74 9.35
CA GLN A 154 -12.00 6.41 9.08
C GLN A 154 -10.91 5.38 8.73
N GLU A 155 -9.65 5.78 8.74
CA GLU A 155 -8.49 5.00 8.31
C GLU A 155 -7.95 4.08 9.44
N TRP A 156 -8.84 3.54 10.29
CA TRP A 156 -8.52 2.57 11.33
C TRP A 156 -8.63 1.13 10.84
N PHE A 157 -8.08 0.19 11.61
CA PHE A 157 -8.08 -1.23 11.28
C PHE A 157 -9.47 -1.84 11.54
N LYS A 158 -10.36 -1.72 10.56
CA LYS A 158 -11.74 -2.19 10.63
C LYS A 158 -11.83 -3.72 10.75
N THR A 159 -12.81 -4.15 11.52
CA THR A 159 -13.21 -5.56 11.58
C THR A 159 -13.79 -6.02 10.23
N ARG A 160 -13.83 -7.35 10.04
CA ARG A 160 -14.47 -7.93 8.85
C ARG A 160 -15.93 -7.49 8.68
N GLN A 161 -16.66 -7.36 9.80
CA GLN A 161 -18.07 -6.92 9.75
C GLN A 161 -18.18 -5.47 9.26
N GLU A 162 -17.37 -4.57 9.77
CA GLU A 162 -17.35 -3.17 9.36
C GLU A 162 -16.97 -3.00 7.89
N MET A 163 -16.00 -3.79 7.40
CA MET A 163 -15.68 -3.82 5.98
C MET A 163 -16.83 -4.36 5.13
N ASN A 164 -17.51 -5.41 5.58
CA ASN A 164 -18.70 -5.94 4.91
C ASN A 164 -19.82 -4.90 4.84
N ASP A 165 -20.04 -4.15 5.91
CA ASP A 165 -21.06 -3.09 5.96
C ASP A 165 -20.69 -1.92 5.02
N ALA A 166 -19.41 -1.53 4.97
CA ALA A 166 -18.92 -0.46 4.11
C ALA A 166 -19.01 -0.79 2.62
N PHE A 167 -18.92 -2.07 2.25
CA PHE A 167 -18.90 -2.56 0.87
C PHE A 167 -19.97 -3.62 0.58
N ALA A 168 -21.12 -3.53 1.27
CA ALA A 168 -22.21 -4.50 1.13
C ALA A 168 -22.76 -4.65 -0.31
N ASP A 169 -22.58 -3.64 -1.14
CA ASP A 169 -22.95 -3.61 -2.56
C ASP A 169 -21.89 -4.26 -3.49
N LEU A 170 -20.73 -4.63 -2.96
CA LEU A 170 -19.59 -5.20 -3.71
C LEU A 170 -18.96 -6.41 -2.98
N PRO A 171 -19.73 -7.44 -2.65
CA PRO A 171 -19.22 -8.56 -1.85
C PRO A 171 -18.05 -9.29 -2.54
N GLU A 172 -18.07 -9.40 -3.87
CA GLU A 172 -16.97 -10.02 -4.63
C GLU A 172 -15.64 -9.29 -4.47
N ALA A 173 -15.66 -7.98 -4.24
CA ALA A 173 -14.44 -7.20 -4.04
C ALA A 173 -13.80 -7.49 -2.66
N LEU A 174 -14.59 -7.86 -1.68
CA LEU A 174 -14.11 -8.34 -0.38
C LEU A 174 -13.56 -9.76 -0.50
N ASP A 175 -14.26 -10.64 -1.23
CA ASP A 175 -13.82 -12.02 -1.45
C ASP A 175 -12.49 -12.07 -2.23
N ASN A 176 -12.26 -11.16 -3.16
CA ASN A 176 -10.99 -11.06 -3.90
C ASN A 176 -9.78 -10.74 -3.02
N THR A 177 -9.97 -10.22 -1.80
CA THR A 177 -8.86 -10.09 -0.83
C THR A 177 -8.33 -11.45 -0.39
N ILE A 178 -9.20 -12.46 -0.31
CA ILE A 178 -8.83 -13.84 -0.01
C ILE A 178 -8.10 -14.47 -1.21
N ASP A 179 -8.46 -14.11 -2.44
CA ASP A 179 -7.72 -14.53 -3.63
C ASP A 179 -6.25 -14.07 -3.57
N ILE A 180 -6.00 -12.83 -3.15
CA ILE A 180 -4.64 -12.33 -2.95
C ILE A 180 -3.91 -13.15 -1.89
N LEU A 181 -4.55 -13.41 -0.75
CA LEU A 181 -3.97 -14.22 0.32
C LEU A 181 -3.58 -15.62 -0.20
N ASN A 182 -4.44 -16.25 -0.98
CA ASN A 182 -4.21 -17.58 -1.55
C ASN A 182 -3.10 -17.62 -2.62
N LYS A 183 -2.76 -16.47 -3.21
CA LYS A 183 -1.62 -16.36 -4.14
C LYS A 183 -0.28 -16.25 -3.44
N VAL A 184 -0.28 -15.82 -2.17
CA VAL A 184 0.95 -15.72 -1.38
C VAL A 184 1.37 -17.11 -0.94
N GLU A 185 2.52 -17.57 -1.44
CA GLU A 185 3.10 -18.85 -1.04
C GLU A 185 3.50 -18.82 0.43
N GLU A 186 3.24 -19.89 1.14
CA GLU A 186 3.83 -20.11 2.46
C GLU A 186 5.34 -20.29 2.30
N TYR A 187 6.08 -19.24 2.54
CA TYR A 187 7.53 -19.35 2.65
C TYR A 187 7.95 -18.95 4.07
N GLY A 188 8.89 -19.73 4.60
CA GLY A 188 9.46 -19.43 5.89
C GLY A 188 10.26 -18.12 5.84
N PHE A 189 9.59 -17.01 6.07
CA PHE A 189 10.28 -15.76 6.40
C PHE A 189 10.95 -15.86 7.76
N LEU A 190 10.40 -16.75 8.58
CA LEU A 190 10.84 -17.10 9.91
C LEU A 190 11.03 -18.61 9.97
N PRO A 191 12.04 -19.19 9.29
CA PRO A 191 12.24 -20.62 9.31
C PRO A 191 12.57 -21.14 10.71
N PHE A 192 12.67 -20.31 11.73
CA PHE A 192 13.49 -20.65 12.87
C PHE A 192 12.84 -20.35 14.20
N PHE A 193 11.81 -21.15 14.49
CA PHE A 193 11.52 -21.51 15.87
C PHE A 193 12.40 -22.70 16.25
N LYS A 194 13.60 -22.46 16.71
CA LYS A 194 14.36 -23.50 17.37
C LYS A 194 13.92 -23.52 18.83
N ASN A 195 13.24 -24.60 19.25
CA ASN A 195 12.65 -24.76 20.58
C ASN A 195 11.59 -23.73 20.98
N GLY A 196 10.75 -23.27 20.04
CA GLY A 196 9.67 -22.33 20.33
C GLY A 196 10.10 -20.85 20.47
N ILE A 197 11.35 -20.54 20.24
CA ILE A 197 11.90 -19.19 20.24
C ILE A 197 12.30 -18.82 18.80
N PRO A 198 11.92 -17.64 18.28
CA PRO A 198 12.42 -17.17 17.00
C PRO A 198 13.94 -17.07 17.06
N GLY A 199 14.64 -17.95 16.35
CA GLY A 199 16.08 -17.93 16.23
C GLY A 199 16.48 -17.55 14.82
N TYR A 200 17.04 -16.37 14.63
CA TYR A 200 17.63 -15.98 13.38
C TYR A 200 19.13 -16.19 13.46
N SER A 201 19.73 -16.89 12.51
CA SER A 201 21.15 -16.69 12.28
C SER A 201 21.33 -15.44 11.43
N VAL A 202 22.34 -14.63 11.75
CA VAL A 202 22.66 -13.41 10.98
C VAL A 202 22.99 -13.79 9.53
N GLU A 203 23.60 -14.95 9.32
CA GLU A 203 23.96 -15.50 8.02
C GLU A 203 22.74 -15.79 7.14
N GLU A 204 21.63 -16.19 7.74
CA GLU A 204 20.41 -16.54 7.02
C GLU A 204 19.54 -15.32 6.69
N MET A 205 19.53 -14.32 7.58
CA MET A 205 18.80 -13.07 7.37
C MET A 205 19.53 -12.08 6.47
N CYS A 206 20.84 -12.07 6.55
CA CYS A 206 21.69 -11.17 5.81
C CYS A 206 22.82 -12.00 5.19
N PRO A 207 22.67 -12.49 3.95
CA PRO A 207 23.72 -13.24 3.31
C PRO A 207 25.02 -12.40 3.26
N PRO A 208 26.19 -13.06 3.31
CA PRO A 208 27.49 -12.40 3.40
C PRO A 208 27.73 -11.27 2.39
N GLU A 209 27.09 -11.38 1.22
CA GLU A 209 27.17 -10.38 0.15
C GLU A 209 26.50 -9.03 0.50
N LEU A 210 25.64 -9.03 1.50
CA LEU A 210 24.95 -7.82 1.99
C LEU A 210 25.59 -7.25 3.26
N TRP A 211 26.62 -7.91 3.78
CA TRP A 211 27.31 -7.39 4.96
C TRP A 211 28.22 -6.24 4.57
N PHE A 212 28.05 -5.13 5.27
CA PHE A 212 29.05 -4.08 5.24
C PHE A 212 30.26 -4.60 6.02
N THR A 213 31.27 -5.03 5.30
CA THR A 213 32.57 -5.29 5.88
C THR A 213 33.33 -3.98 5.89
N ASP A 214 33.55 -3.43 7.08
CA ASP A 214 34.64 -2.47 7.26
C ASP A 214 36.00 -3.20 7.28
N LYS A 215 37.06 -2.48 7.40
CA LYS A 215 38.42 -3.03 7.42
C LYS A 215 38.71 -3.95 8.63
N GLU A 216 37.78 -4.04 9.57
CA GLU A 216 37.92 -4.75 10.85
C GLU A 216 37.10 -6.05 10.91
N GLY A 217 36.30 -6.38 9.88
CA GLY A 217 35.48 -7.59 9.81
C GLY A 217 33.96 -7.34 9.90
N PRO A 218 33.14 -8.38 9.93
CA PRO A 218 31.71 -8.25 9.98
C PRO A 218 31.25 -7.55 11.25
N TRP A 219 30.30 -6.62 11.11
CA TRP A 219 29.70 -5.91 12.22
C TRP A 219 28.91 -6.88 13.12
N GLU A 220 29.33 -7.05 14.38
CA GLU A 220 28.57 -7.81 15.37
C GLU A 220 27.55 -6.87 16.06
N TRP A 221 26.27 -7.13 15.87
CA TRP A 221 25.24 -6.49 16.68
C TRP A 221 25.30 -7.04 18.12
N LYS A 222 25.85 -6.24 19.01
CA LYS A 222 25.79 -6.51 20.46
C LYS A 222 24.48 -5.90 20.96
N GLY A 223 23.43 -6.68 21.07
CA GLY A 223 22.12 -6.25 21.56
C GLY A 223 22.19 -5.25 22.73
N PRO A 224 21.04 -4.66 23.12
CA PRO A 224 21.01 -3.73 24.25
C PRO A 224 21.55 -4.43 25.50
N ALA A 225 22.46 -3.74 26.20
CA ALA A 225 23.01 -4.18 27.48
C ALA A 225 21.96 -4.30 28.56
#